data_59da4371a99ed7656cdbc0b41a5e083d
#
_entry.id   59da4371a99ed7656cdbc0b41a5e083d
#
_cell.length_a   1.000
_cell.length_b   1.000
_cell.length_c   1.000
_cell.angle_alpha   90.00
_cell.angle_beta   90.00
_cell.angle_gamma   90.00
#
_symmetry.space_group_name_H-M   'P 1'
#
loop_
_entity.id
_entity.type
_entity.pdbx_description
1 polymer ?
#
loop_
_entity_poly.entity_id
_entity_poly.type
_entity_poly.pdbx_seq_one_letter_code
_entity_poly.pdbx_strand_id
1 'polypeptide(L)'
;MNSRRNFLINAGKLTLGTALLSSFDVNGKLGGNPGIQLYTVRKEMLEDAAGTLKKLAALGIKQIESAGSTKGYYYGLKPAEMKKICAGLGMTLRSGHIHLDDKWQQTLDDAAASGQEYLICSSMPSDGQTVDNYKKVADQFNKAGEASKKLNIKFGYHNHDYEFEKVNGKVLYDVLIENTDPAVVCMELDLGWVVATGSNPLDYFAKYPGRFPLWHLKDMDLVKKESTEFGKGGLDIKKILENGSLSGMKYFFIEQEEYSSSAMESMQYNMNYLKKLKG
;
A
#
# COMPACT_ATOMS: atom_id res chain seq x y z
N MET A 1 63.65 -7.98 34.67
CA MET A 1 63.86 -6.68 34.02
C MET A 1 62.87 -6.54 32.90
N ASN A 2 61.92 -5.66 33.08
CA ASN A 2 61.21 -4.80 32.16
C ASN A 2 60.97 -5.26 30.73
N SER A 3 59.74 -5.46 30.29
CA SER A 3 59.08 -4.39 29.58
C SER A 3 57.58 -4.67 29.38
N ARG A 4 56.81 -3.92 30.09
CA ARG A 4 55.43 -3.54 29.71
C ARG A 4 55.51 -2.68 28.47
N ARG A 5 54.52 -2.82 27.58
CA ARG A 5 53.98 -1.88 26.56
C ARG A 5 53.90 -2.55 25.19
N ASN A 6 52.69 -2.86 24.80
CA ASN A 6 51.94 -2.03 23.88
C ASN A 6 50.59 -2.70 23.61
N PHE A 7 49.64 -2.39 24.52
CA PHE A 7 48.25 -2.54 24.22
C PHE A 7 47.84 -1.28 23.43
N LEU A 8 48.09 -1.29 22.15
CA LEU A 8 47.62 -0.25 21.25
C LEU A 8 46.27 -0.61 20.71
N ILE A 9 45.32 0.14 21.20
CA ILE A 9 43.98 0.48 20.74
C ILE A 9 43.94 0.54 19.21
N ASN A 10 43.43 -0.52 18.59
CA ASN A 10 42.86 -0.41 17.26
C ASN A 10 41.40 0.11 17.46
N ALA A 11 41.27 1.42 17.51
CA ALA A 11 40.03 2.10 17.29
C ALA A 11 39.62 1.86 15.84
N GLY A 12 38.92 0.75 15.61
CA GLY A 12 38.22 0.51 14.39
C GLY A 12 37.22 1.65 14.18
N LYS A 13 37.44 2.43 13.15
CA LYS A 13 36.48 3.39 12.63
C LYS A 13 35.19 2.64 12.32
N LEU A 14 34.24 2.69 13.22
CA LEU A 14 32.84 2.48 12.87
C LEU A 14 32.49 3.59 11.88
N THR A 15 32.53 3.26 10.59
CA THR A 15 31.79 4.02 9.60
C THR A 15 30.33 3.78 9.94
N LEU A 16 29.73 4.72 10.69
CA LEU A 16 28.29 4.88 10.70
C LEU A 16 27.88 5.06 9.23
N GLY A 17 27.34 3.99 8.65
CA GLY A 17 26.54 4.10 7.48
C GLY A 17 25.43 5.08 7.84
N THR A 18 25.52 6.29 7.33
CA THR A 18 24.39 7.22 7.29
C THR A 18 23.33 6.54 6.43
N ALA A 19 22.49 5.74 7.08
CA ALA A 19 21.17 5.47 6.55
C ALA A 19 20.62 6.87 6.25
N LEU A 20 20.41 7.16 4.98
CA LEU A 20 19.58 8.26 4.53
C LEU A 20 18.20 7.98 5.12
N LEU A 21 18.01 8.36 6.38
CA LEU A 21 16.72 8.70 6.92
C LEU A 21 16.26 9.85 6.01
N SER A 22 15.47 9.49 4.98
CA SER A 22 14.66 10.47 4.30
C SER A 22 13.89 11.15 5.43
N SER A 23 14.34 12.35 5.78
CA SER A 23 13.70 13.20 6.75
C SER A 23 12.24 13.33 6.30
N PHE A 24 11.36 12.57 6.92
CA PHE A 24 9.98 13.00 7.01
C PHE A 24 10.07 14.36 7.66
N ASP A 25 9.62 15.38 6.93
CA ASP A 25 9.54 16.73 7.44
C ASP A 25 8.60 16.70 8.66
N VAL A 26 9.19 16.59 9.85
CA VAL A 26 8.48 16.55 11.14
C VAL A 26 7.82 17.90 11.43
N ASN A 27 8.07 18.89 10.59
CA ASN A 27 7.48 20.22 10.63
C ASN A 27 6.22 20.30 9.76
N GLY A 28 5.17 19.58 10.14
CA GLY A 28 3.82 20.08 9.94
C GLY A 28 3.06 19.68 8.69
N LYS A 29 3.11 18.42 8.21
CA LYS A 29 1.99 17.94 7.36
C LYS A 29 1.68 16.48 7.66
N LEU A 30 0.64 16.24 8.44
CA LEU A 30 0.01 14.94 8.59
C LEU A 30 -0.13 14.25 7.21
N GLY A 31 0.56 13.11 7.03
CA GLY A 31 0.32 12.16 5.96
C GLY A 31 0.54 12.64 4.52
N GLY A 32 1.75 12.99 4.10
CA GLY A 32 2.16 13.03 2.69
C GLY A 32 1.17 13.61 1.65
N ASN A 33 1.37 13.31 0.38
CA ASN A 33 0.44 13.64 -0.71
C ASN A 33 -0.64 12.55 -0.82
N PRO A 34 -1.95 12.91 -0.84
CA PRO A 34 -3.03 11.94 -0.91
C PRO A 34 -3.01 11.19 -2.25
N GLY A 35 -3.17 9.88 -2.15
CA GLY A 35 -3.38 8.99 -3.28
C GLY A 35 -4.82 8.46 -3.34
N ILE A 36 -5.15 7.78 -4.42
CA ILE A 36 -6.40 7.05 -4.61
C ILE A 36 -6.12 5.68 -5.22
N GLN A 37 -6.79 4.65 -4.68
CA GLN A 37 -7.00 3.38 -5.38
C GLN A 37 -8.13 3.57 -6.39
N LEU A 38 -7.85 3.34 -7.68
CA LEU A 38 -8.82 3.62 -8.75
C LEU A 38 -10.07 2.71 -8.74
N TYR A 39 -10.04 1.63 -7.97
CA TYR A 39 -11.23 0.84 -7.72
C TYR A 39 -12.36 1.67 -7.07
N THR A 40 -12.01 2.68 -6.29
CA THR A 40 -12.93 3.68 -5.72
C THR A 40 -13.80 4.35 -6.78
N VAL A 41 -13.26 4.65 -7.93
CA VAL A 41 -13.94 5.33 -9.05
C VAL A 41 -14.01 4.42 -10.29
N ARG A 42 -14.12 3.10 -10.07
CA ARG A 42 -14.03 2.08 -11.12
C ARG A 42 -15.04 2.26 -12.26
N LYS A 43 -16.25 2.74 -11.96
CA LYS A 43 -17.30 2.98 -12.97
C LYS A 43 -16.92 4.15 -13.86
N GLU A 44 -16.56 5.26 -13.26
CA GLU A 44 -16.14 6.48 -13.96
C GLU A 44 -14.87 6.24 -14.78
N MET A 45 -13.93 5.45 -14.26
CA MET A 45 -12.71 5.05 -14.98
C MET A 45 -13.02 4.17 -16.21
N LEU A 46 -14.00 3.28 -16.12
CA LEU A 46 -14.44 2.46 -17.25
C LEU A 46 -15.15 3.29 -18.33
N GLU A 47 -15.87 4.34 -17.97
CA GLU A 47 -16.58 5.22 -18.88
C GLU A 47 -15.60 6.19 -19.58
N ASP A 48 -14.81 6.93 -18.80
CA ASP A 48 -13.84 7.93 -19.29
C ASP A 48 -12.63 8.01 -18.34
N ALA A 49 -11.63 7.19 -18.58
CA ALA A 49 -10.43 7.14 -17.75
C ALA A 49 -9.68 8.48 -17.69
N ALA A 50 -9.50 9.14 -18.84
CA ALA A 50 -8.74 10.39 -18.92
C ALA A 50 -9.49 11.55 -18.23
N GLY A 51 -10.79 11.66 -18.46
CA GLY A 51 -11.64 12.67 -17.80
C GLY A 51 -11.75 12.45 -16.31
N THR A 52 -11.84 11.20 -15.85
CA THR A 52 -11.87 10.87 -14.42
C THR A 52 -10.55 11.22 -13.75
N LEU A 53 -9.41 10.88 -14.33
CA LEU A 53 -8.09 11.29 -13.82
C LEU A 53 -7.97 12.82 -13.72
N LYS A 54 -8.50 13.58 -14.69
CA LYS A 54 -8.54 15.04 -14.64
C LYS A 54 -9.37 15.56 -13.46
N LYS A 55 -10.53 14.96 -13.19
CA LYS A 55 -11.36 15.30 -12.03
C LYS A 55 -10.64 15.01 -10.71
N LEU A 56 -9.99 13.86 -10.59
CA LEU A 56 -9.19 13.47 -9.42
C LEU A 56 -8.04 14.45 -9.16
N ALA A 57 -7.32 14.86 -10.20
CA ALA A 57 -6.26 15.87 -10.10
C ALA A 57 -6.81 17.21 -9.57
N ALA A 58 -8.00 17.64 -10.03
CA ALA A 58 -8.67 18.85 -9.57
C ALA A 58 -9.06 18.79 -8.07
N LEU A 59 -9.38 17.60 -7.53
CA LEU A 59 -9.59 17.38 -6.11
C LEU A 59 -8.30 17.51 -5.27
N GLY A 60 -7.13 17.43 -5.91
CA GLY A 60 -5.83 17.51 -5.25
C GLY A 60 -5.17 16.14 -5.02
N ILE A 61 -5.67 15.07 -5.65
CA ILE A 61 -5.00 13.76 -5.66
C ILE A 61 -3.64 13.90 -6.36
N LYS A 62 -2.62 13.25 -5.80
CA LYS A 62 -1.23 13.30 -6.31
C LYS A 62 -0.65 11.93 -6.64
N GLN A 63 -1.15 10.88 -6.03
CA GLN A 63 -0.67 9.52 -6.19
C GLN A 63 -1.80 8.63 -6.71
N ILE A 64 -1.50 7.79 -7.67
CA ILE A 64 -2.48 6.87 -8.27
C ILE A 64 -2.01 5.44 -8.02
N GLU A 65 -2.95 4.62 -7.58
CA GLU A 65 -2.85 3.19 -7.64
C GLU A 65 -3.90 2.65 -8.61
N SER A 66 -3.46 1.89 -9.62
CA SER A 66 -4.38 1.30 -10.60
C SER A 66 -5.04 0.03 -10.06
N ALA A 67 -6.13 -0.40 -10.69
CA ALA A 67 -6.87 -1.59 -10.31
C ALA A 67 -7.23 -2.44 -11.51
N GLY A 68 -7.50 -3.72 -11.27
CA GLY A 68 -8.06 -4.62 -12.27
C GLY A 68 -9.43 -4.17 -12.74
N SER A 69 -9.68 -4.30 -14.03
CA SER A 69 -10.97 -3.98 -14.66
C SER A 69 -11.26 -4.88 -15.85
N THR A 70 -12.48 -4.82 -16.38
CA THR A 70 -12.84 -5.53 -17.64
C THR A 70 -12.05 -5.03 -18.84
N LYS A 71 -11.37 -3.88 -18.73
CA LYS A 71 -10.49 -3.30 -19.76
C LYS A 71 -8.99 -3.43 -19.37
N GLY A 72 -8.65 -4.32 -18.43
CA GLY A 72 -7.29 -4.52 -17.91
C GLY A 72 -6.92 -3.54 -16.77
N TYR A 73 -5.67 -3.58 -16.33
CA TYR A 73 -5.17 -2.84 -15.17
C TYR A 73 -5.05 -1.32 -15.38
N TYR A 74 -5.15 -0.84 -16.61
CA TYR A 74 -5.03 0.57 -16.98
C TYR A 74 -6.31 1.12 -17.63
N TYR A 75 -7.47 0.46 -17.41
CA TYR A 75 -8.79 0.90 -17.86
C TYR A 75 -8.86 1.16 -19.37
N GLY A 76 -8.20 0.30 -20.18
CA GLY A 76 -8.16 0.38 -21.64
C GLY A 76 -7.10 1.32 -22.21
N LEU A 77 -6.38 2.07 -21.37
CA LEU A 77 -5.21 2.83 -21.77
C LEU A 77 -3.98 1.91 -21.91
N LYS A 78 -3.00 2.31 -22.71
CA LYS A 78 -1.68 1.67 -22.66
C LYS A 78 -0.93 2.11 -21.40
N PRO A 79 -0.05 1.27 -20.80
CA PRO A 79 0.70 1.63 -19.58
C PRO A 79 1.44 2.97 -19.68
N ALA A 80 2.16 3.20 -20.77
CA ALA A 80 2.89 4.45 -21.02
C ALA A 80 1.96 5.66 -21.24
N GLU A 81 0.76 5.44 -21.79
CA GLU A 81 -0.26 6.48 -21.97
C GLU A 81 -0.82 6.91 -20.60
N MET A 82 -1.19 5.96 -19.73
CA MET A 82 -1.63 6.22 -18.37
C MET A 82 -0.58 7.06 -17.60
N LYS A 83 0.69 6.65 -17.67
CA LYS A 83 1.81 7.40 -17.11
C LYS A 83 1.85 8.84 -17.61
N LYS A 84 1.75 9.04 -18.93
CA LYS A 84 1.79 10.37 -19.56
C LYS A 84 0.63 11.26 -19.11
N ILE A 85 -0.59 10.71 -19.06
CA ILE A 85 -1.78 11.43 -18.58
C ILE A 85 -1.59 11.85 -17.13
N CYS A 86 -1.22 10.92 -16.24
CA CYS A 86 -0.98 11.23 -14.83
C CYS A 86 0.09 12.33 -14.67
N ALA A 87 1.22 12.21 -15.36
CA ALA A 87 2.30 13.20 -15.27
C ALA A 87 1.85 14.58 -15.77
N GLY A 88 1.09 14.64 -16.88
CA GLY A 88 0.53 15.89 -17.41
C GLY A 88 -0.46 16.57 -16.46
N LEU A 89 -1.06 15.82 -15.54
CA LEU A 89 -1.98 16.31 -14.50
C LEU A 89 -1.28 16.57 -13.14
N GLY A 90 0.04 16.43 -13.08
CA GLY A 90 0.82 16.59 -11.84
C GLY A 90 0.57 15.48 -10.82
N MET A 91 0.20 14.28 -11.31
CA MET A 91 0.03 13.05 -10.52
C MET A 91 1.10 12.03 -10.90
N THR A 92 1.32 11.04 -10.04
CA THR A 92 2.23 9.94 -10.31
C THR A 92 1.49 8.61 -10.14
N LEU A 93 1.60 7.72 -11.15
CA LEU A 93 1.16 6.33 -11.04
C LEU A 93 2.22 5.57 -10.24
N ARG A 94 1.91 5.25 -8.96
CA ARG A 94 2.86 4.65 -8.01
C ARG A 94 2.76 3.15 -7.94
N SER A 95 1.55 2.66 -7.97
CA SER A 95 1.23 1.27 -7.67
C SER A 95 0.10 0.76 -8.56
N GLY A 96 -0.12 -0.53 -8.55
CA GLY A 96 -1.27 -1.15 -9.17
C GLY A 96 -1.60 -2.49 -8.57
N HIS A 97 -2.89 -2.70 -8.33
CA HIS A 97 -3.44 -3.98 -7.95
C HIS A 97 -3.48 -4.94 -9.14
N ILE A 98 -2.93 -6.13 -8.91
CA ILE A 98 -2.83 -7.17 -9.93
C ILE A 98 -3.21 -8.54 -9.33
N HIS A 99 -3.33 -9.53 -10.19
CA HIS A 99 -3.39 -10.93 -9.83
C HIS A 99 -2.08 -11.63 -10.21
N LEU A 100 -1.64 -12.56 -9.40
CA LEU A 100 -0.50 -13.41 -9.71
C LEU A 100 -1.00 -14.63 -10.50
N ASP A 101 -1.00 -14.52 -11.82
CA ASP A 101 -1.53 -15.50 -12.77
C ASP A 101 -0.51 -15.86 -13.85
N ASP A 102 -0.94 -16.57 -14.89
CA ASP A 102 -0.14 -17.01 -16.04
C ASP A 102 0.35 -15.83 -16.92
N LYS A 103 -0.22 -14.63 -16.79
CA LYS A 103 0.18 -13.41 -17.48
C LYS A 103 1.22 -12.59 -16.71
N TRP A 104 1.79 -13.14 -15.65
CA TRP A 104 2.69 -12.43 -14.75
C TRP A 104 3.82 -11.67 -15.45
N GLN A 105 4.46 -12.28 -16.48
CA GLN A 105 5.54 -11.60 -17.21
C GLN A 105 5.02 -10.35 -17.93
N GLN A 106 3.87 -10.43 -18.60
CA GLN A 106 3.25 -9.27 -19.26
C GLN A 106 2.90 -8.17 -18.24
N THR A 107 2.39 -8.56 -17.06
CA THR A 107 2.07 -7.63 -15.97
C THR A 107 3.32 -6.89 -15.51
N LEU A 108 4.44 -7.56 -15.37
CA LEU A 108 5.73 -6.95 -15.04
C LEU A 108 6.21 -5.96 -16.11
N ASP A 109 6.13 -6.34 -17.39
CA ASP A 109 6.55 -5.52 -18.51
C ASP A 109 5.69 -4.25 -18.60
N ASP A 110 4.37 -4.39 -18.41
CA ASP A 110 3.43 -3.28 -18.39
C ASP A 110 3.68 -2.33 -17.20
N ALA A 111 3.98 -2.87 -16.03
CA ALA A 111 4.32 -2.07 -14.87
C ALA A 111 5.62 -1.28 -15.08
N ALA A 112 6.63 -1.90 -15.67
CA ALA A 112 7.88 -1.21 -16.05
C ALA A 112 7.61 -0.08 -17.06
N ALA A 113 6.80 -0.33 -18.08
CA ALA A 113 6.41 0.67 -19.07
C ALA A 113 5.59 1.83 -18.47
N SER A 114 4.74 1.55 -17.49
CA SER A 114 3.96 2.55 -16.76
C SER A 114 4.81 3.37 -15.78
N GLY A 115 5.98 2.86 -15.38
CA GLY A 115 6.86 3.48 -14.39
C GLY A 115 6.36 3.36 -12.95
N GLN A 116 5.54 2.37 -12.65
CA GLN A 116 5.10 2.04 -11.30
C GLN A 116 6.27 1.62 -10.43
N GLU A 117 6.24 2.01 -9.16
CA GLU A 117 7.22 1.62 -8.15
C GLU A 117 6.82 0.32 -7.43
N TYR A 118 5.51 0.02 -7.44
CA TYR A 118 4.94 -1.12 -6.73
C TYR A 118 3.96 -1.90 -7.60
N LEU A 119 3.95 -3.21 -7.41
CA LEU A 119 2.92 -4.13 -7.88
C LEU A 119 2.37 -4.88 -6.68
N ILE A 120 1.07 -4.77 -6.46
CA ILE A 120 0.40 -5.32 -5.29
C ILE A 120 -0.56 -6.43 -5.72
N CYS A 121 -0.30 -7.64 -5.26
CA CYS A 121 -1.27 -8.73 -5.41
C CYS A 121 -2.44 -8.49 -4.47
N SER A 122 -3.63 -8.30 -5.04
CA SER A 122 -4.83 -7.89 -4.30
C SER A 122 -5.76 -9.06 -3.95
N SER A 123 -5.34 -10.29 -4.18
CA SER A 123 -6.08 -11.48 -3.79
C SER A 123 -5.14 -12.68 -3.63
N MET A 124 -5.55 -13.63 -2.83
CA MET A 124 -4.80 -14.88 -2.68
C MET A 124 -4.77 -15.63 -4.02
N PRO A 125 -3.58 -16.06 -4.51
CA PRO A 125 -3.44 -16.76 -5.79
C PRO A 125 -3.88 -18.22 -5.72
N SER A 126 -4.26 -18.73 -4.55
CA SER A 126 -4.79 -20.08 -4.38
C SER A 126 -5.81 -20.11 -3.25
N ASP A 127 -6.81 -20.99 -3.38
CA ASP A 127 -7.88 -21.19 -2.41
C ASP A 127 -7.40 -21.93 -1.17
N GLY A 128 -8.09 -21.68 -0.07
CA GLY A 128 -7.96 -22.41 1.19
C GLY A 128 -7.43 -21.56 2.34
N GLN A 129 -8.29 -21.43 3.36
CA GLN A 129 -7.98 -20.74 4.62
C GLN A 129 -7.23 -21.71 5.55
N THR A 130 -5.98 -22.03 5.22
CA THR A 130 -5.13 -22.93 6.00
C THR A 130 -3.71 -22.37 6.17
N VAL A 131 -3.06 -22.70 7.29
CA VAL A 131 -1.67 -22.31 7.56
C VAL A 131 -0.73 -22.77 6.42
N ASP A 132 -0.94 -23.98 5.91
CA ASP A 132 -0.06 -24.53 4.87
C ASP A 132 -0.25 -23.83 3.53
N ASN A 133 -1.49 -23.48 3.18
CA ASN A 133 -1.74 -22.67 1.97
C ASN A 133 -1.08 -21.29 2.06
N TYR A 134 -1.19 -20.61 3.19
CA TYR A 134 -0.58 -19.28 3.38
C TYR A 134 0.96 -19.32 3.31
N LYS A 135 1.60 -20.39 3.81
CA LYS A 135 3.04 -20.59 3.61
C LYS A 135 3.40 -20.82 2.15
N LYS A 136 2.61 -21.67 1.44
CA LYS A 136 2.80 -21.90 0.00
C LYS A 136 2.66 -20.60 -0.80
N VAL A 137 1.68 -19.77 -0.46
CA VAL A 137 1.49 -18.46 -1.10
C VAL A 137 2.64 -17.51 -0.78
N ALA A 138 3.15 -17.51 0.45
CA ALA A 138 4.33 -16.73 0.81
C ALA A 138 5.55 -17.10 -0.07
N ASP A 139 5.77 -18.37 -0.36
CA ASP A 139 6.81 -18.82 -1.29
C ASP A 139 6.59 -18.30 -2.72
N GLN A 140 5.33 -18.24 -3.17
CA GLN A 140 5.00 -17.66 -4.48
C GLN A 140 5.27 -16.14 -4.50
N PHE A 141 4.91 -15.44 -3.44
CA PHE A 141 5.17 -14.00 -3.30
C PHE A 141 6.66 -13.67 -3.24
N ASN A 142 7.47 -14.49 -2.53
CA ASN A 142 8.92 -14.34 -2.52
C ASN A 142 9.50 -14.45 -3.95
N LYS A 143 9.05 -15.42 -4.75
CA LYS A 143 9.47 -15.58 -6.15
C LYS A 143 9.03 -14.40 -7.03
N ALA A 144 7.79 -13.92 -6.85
CA ALA A 144 7.28 -12.74 -7.56
C ALA A 144 8.08 -11.48 -7.18
N GLY A 145 8.40 -11.33 -5.90
CA GLY A 145 9.22 -10.23 -5.39
C GLY A 145 10.63 -10.22 -5.99
N GLU A 146 11.29 -11.38 -6.07
CA GLU A 146 12.58 -11.51 -6.72
C GLU A 146 12.54 -11.17 -8.23
N ALA A 147 11.46 -11.55 -8.92
CA ALA A 147 11.26 -11.20 -10.32
C ALA A 147 11.06 -9.69 -10.52
N SER A 148 10.19 -9.08 -9.70
CA SER A 148 9.88 -7.63 -9.74
C SER A 148 11.12 -6.77 -9.45
N LYS A 149 11.93 -7.19 -8.48
CA LYS A 149 13.16 -6.50 -8.08
C LYS A 149 14.15 -6.31 -9.23
N LYS A 150 14.21 -7.24 -10.19
CA LYS A 150 15.06 -7.14 -11.39
C LYS A 150 14.70 -5.94 -12.27
N LEU A 151 13.44 -5.49 -12.20
CA LEU A 151 12.93 -4.32 -12.91
C LEU A 151 12.83 -3.06 -12.01
N ASN A 152 13.42 -3.10 -10.80
CA ASN A 152 13.32 -2.06 -9.77
C ASN A 152 11.87 -1.79 -9.34
N ILE A 153 11.00 -2.78 -9.40
CA ILE A 153 9.62 -2.75 -8.93
C ILE A 153 9.56 -3.54 -7.61
N LYS A 154 8.86 -3.00 -6.63
CA LYS A 154 8.59 -3.68 -5.37
C LYS A 154 7.30 -4.46 -5.47
N PHE A 155 7.35 -5.73 -5.06
CA PHE A 155 6.16 -6.56 -4.98
C PHE A 155 5.57 -6.51 -3.58
N GLY A 156 4.25 -6.56 -3.47
CA GLY A 156 3.55 -6.60 -2.19
C GLY A 156 2.22 -7.32 -2.25
N TYR A 157 1.60 -7.44 -1.09
CA TYR A 157 0.29 -8.04 -0.90
C TYR A 157 -0.63 -7.08 -0.16
N HIS A 158 -1.89 -6.98 -0.60
CA HIS A 158 -2.98 -6.24 0.02
C HIS A 158 -3.95 -7.20 0.71
N ASN A 159 -4.27 -6.93 1.98
CA ASN A 159 -5.19 -7.75 2.77
C ASN A 159 -6.64 -7.31 2.64
N HIS A 160 -7.54 -8.26 2.89
CA HIS A 160 -8.95 -8.06 3.22
C HIS A 160 -9.20 -8.47 4.67
N ASP A 161 -10.42 -8.89 5.01
CA ASP A 161 -10.79 -9.34 6.35
C ASP A 161 -10.45 -10.82 6.59
N TYR A 162 -10.54 -11.67 5.56
CA TYR A 162 -10.41 -13.12 5.70
C TYR A 162 -9.00 -13.58 6.10
N GLU A 163 -7.94 -12.81 5.87
CA GLU A 163 -6.60 -13.12 6.33
C GLU A 163 -6.44 -13.00 7.84
N PHE A 164 -7.36 -12.31 8.51
CA PHE A 164 -7.34 -12.18 9.98
C PHE A 164 -8.03 -13.33 10.69
N GLU A 165 -8.53 -14.32 9.96
CA GLU A 165 -9.05 -15.55 10.53
C GLU A 165 -7.97 -16.30 11.32
N LYS A 166 -8.39 -16.89 12.45
CA LYS A 166 -7.53 -17.76 13.26
C LYS A 166 -7.73 -19.23 12.92
N VAL A 167 -6.68 -19.85 12.42
CA VAL A 167 -6.65 -21.27 12.13
C VAL A 167 -5.55 -21.93 12.96
N ASN A 168 -5.91 -22.95 13.76
CA ASN A 168 -5.00 -23.64 14.69
C ASN A 168 -4.27 -22.65 15.63
N GLY A 169 -4.96 -21.62 16.10
CA GLY A 169 -4.43 -20.59 17.00
C GLY A 169 -3.55 -19.52 16.36
N LYS A 170 -3.34 -19.56 15.04
CA LYS A 170 -2.55 -18.59 14.28
C LYS A 170 -3.45 -17.69 13.44
N VAL A 171 -3.20 -16.40 13.43
CA VAL A 171 -3.78 -15.47 12.47
C VAL A 171 -3.11 -15.73 11.11
N LEU A 172 -3.90 -15.93 10.06
CA LEU A 172 -3.35 -16.29 8.75
C LEU A 172 -2.54 -15.16 8.13
N TYR A 173 -2.90 -13.90 8.37
CA TYR A 173 -2.11 -12.75 7.93
C TYR A 173 -0.72 -12.73 8.57
N ASP A 174 -0.62 -13.08 9.87
CA ASP A 174 0.68 -13.22 10.53
C ASP A 174 1.52 -14.33 9.87
N VAL A 175 0.90 -15.46 9.55
CA VAL A 175 1.59 -16.55 8.84
C VAL A 175 2.15 -16.06 7.49
N LEU A 176 1.38 -15.27 6.74
CA LEU A 176 1.83 -14.72 5.47
C LEU A 176 3.04 -13.77 5.66
N ILE A 177 2.92 -12.81 6.57
CA ILE A 177 3.99 -11.82 6.84
C ILE A 177 5.28 -12.52 7.30
N GLU A 178 5.16 -13.48 8.23
CA GLU A 178 6.31 -14.18 8.83
C GLU A 178 7.03 -15.12 7.86
N ASN A 179 6.37 -15.58 6.80
CA ASN A 179 6.96 -16.45 5.78
C ASN A 179 7.34 -15.71 4.47
N THR A 180 7.14 -14.38 4.39
CA THR A 180 7.62 -13.56 3.27
C THR A 180 8.92 -12.85 3.62
N ASP A 181 9.86 -12.83 2.66
CA ASP A 181 11.13 -12.12 2.80
C ASP A 181 10.91 -10.60 2.69
N PRO A 182 11.19 -9.81 3.76
CA PRO A 182 11.02 -8.36 3.75
C PRO A 182 11.91 -7.61 2.75
N ALA A 183 12.93 -8.27 2.21
CA ALA A 183 13.82 -7.68 1.20
C ALA A 183 13.19 -7.63 -0.20
N VAL A 184 12.13 -8.42 -0.43
CA VAL A 184 11.51 -8.56 -1.75
C VAL A 184 9.98 -8.47 -1.73
N VAL A 185 9.34 -8.66 -0.56
CA VAL A 185 7.88 -8.56 -0.40
C VAL A 185 7.56 -7.53 0.67
N CYS A 186 6.75 -6.54 0.34
CA CYS A 186 6.14 -5.63 1.31
C CYS A 186 4.65 -5.95 1.49
N MET A 187 4.01 -5.28 2.44
CA MET A 187 2.57 -5.37 2.63
C MET A 187 1.94 -4.00 2.38
N GLU A 188 0.83 -4.00 1.68
CA GLU A 188 -0.08 -2.87 1.65
C GLU A 188 -1.20 -3.15 2.65
N LEU A 189 -1.20 -2.41 3.77
CA LEU A 189 -2.19 -2.65 4.81
C LEU A 189 -3.48 -1.88 4.51
N ASP A 190 -4.57 -2.62 4.27
CA ASP A 190 -5.90 -2.03 4.29
C ASP A 190 -6.36 -1.84 5.73
N LEU A 191 -6.36 -0.59 6.16
CA LEU A 191 -6.67 -0.19 7.53
C LEU A 191 -8.14 -0.41 7.87
N GLY A 192 -9.01 -0.27 6.88
CA GLY A 192 -10.45 -0.47 7.03
C GLY A 192 -10.79 -1.94 7.29
N TRP A 193 -10.23 -2.84 6.50
CA TRP A 193 -10.43 -4.27 6.74
C TRP A 193 -9.85 -4.72 8.08
N VAL A 194 -8.69 -4.18 8.50
CA VAL A 194 -8.14 -4.47 9.83
C VAL A 194 -9.13 -4.11 10.95
N VAL A 195 -9.68 -2.89 10.94
CA VAL A 195 -10.62 -2.49 12.00
C VAL A 195 -11.96 -3.22 11.91
N ALA A 196 -12.40 -3.61 10.72
CA ALA A 196 -13.63 -4.40 10.52
C ALA A 196 -13.55 -5.80 11.15
N THR A 197 -12.34 -6.35 11.32
CA THR A 197 -12.11 -7.62 12.05
C THR A 197 -12.02 -7.44 13.56
N GLY A 198 -12.09 -6.21 14.07
CA GLY A 198 -11.86 -5.87 15.47
C GLY A 198 -10.37 -5.80 15.85
N SER A 199 -9.47 -5.88 14.87
CA SER A 199 -8.03 -5.72 15.06
C SER A 199 -7.63 -4.24 15.04
N ASN A 200 -6.46 -3.92 15.62
CA ASN A 200 -5.95 -2.57 15.66
C ASN A 200 -4.74 -2.42 14.72
N PRO A 201 -4.77 -1.55 13.70
CA PRO A 201 -3.64 -1.34 12.80
C PRO A 201 -2.34 -0.96 13.51
N LEU A 202 -2.41 -0.22 14.62
CA LEU A 202 -1.23 0.19 15.38
C LEU A 202 -0.48 -0.99 16.00
N ASP A 203 -1.20 -2.08 16.35
CA ASP A 203 -0.58 -3.30 16.86
C ASP A 203 0.22 -4.00 15.76
N TYR A 204 -0.27 -3.96 14.51
CA TYR A 204 0.46 -4.45 13.33
C TYR A 204 1.69 -3.61 13.03
N PHE A 205 1.60 -2.28 13.15
CA PHE A 205 2.77 -1.40 12.99
C PHE A 205 3.85 -1.69 14.03
N ALA A 206 3.45 -1.92 15.29
CA ALA A 206 4.37 -2.26 16.36
C ALA A 206 4.97 -3.67 16.21
N LYS A 207 4.15 -4.64 15.78
CA LYS A 207 4.57 -6.03 15.60
C LYS A 207 5.50 -6.23 14.40
N TYR A 208 5.26 -5.51 13.31
CA TYR A 208 5.99 -5.64 12.06
C TYR A 208 6.48 -4.28 11.54
N PRO A 209 7.39 -3.60 12.26
CA PRO A 209 7.82 -2.25 11.90
C PRO A 209 8.48 -2.24 10.51
N GLY A 210 8.12 -1.23 9.70
CA GLY A 210 8.67 -1.06 8.36
C GLY A 210 8.09 -1.97 7.27
N ARG A 211 7.16 -2.89 7.60
CA ARG A 211 6.59 -3.83 6.63
C ARG A 211 5.47 -3.26 5.77
N PHE A 212 4.90 -2.10 6.13
CA PHE A 212 3.71 -1.52 5.50
C PHE A 212 4.00 -0.18 4.81
N PRO A 213 4.81 -0.18 3.72
CA PRO A 213 5.12 1.07 3.00
C PRO A 213 3.92 1.65 2.26
N LEU A 214 2.89 0.86 2.01
CA LEU A 214 1.64 1.28 1.40
C LEU A 214 0.47 1.01 2.33
N TRP A 215 -0.52 1.90 2.28
CA TRP A 215 -1.78 1.74 2.99
C TRP A 215 -2.97 2.01 2.10
N HIS A 216 -4.04 1.24 2.27
CA HIS A 216 -5.37 1.72 1.97
C HIS A 216 -5.92 2.46 3.18
N LEU A 217 -6.05 3.77 3.04
CA LEU A 217 -6.75 4.61 4.01
C LEU A 217 -8.24 4.51 3.70
N LYS A 218 -8.91 3.61 4.41
CA LYS A 218 -10.32 3.25 4.25
C LYS A 218 -10.99 3.34 5.61
N ASP A 219 -12.04 4.17 5.73
CA ASP A 219 -12.87 4.20 6.93
C ASP A 219 -14.03 3.20 6.78
N MET A 220 -14.42 2.55 7.86
CA MET A 220 -15.39 1.46 7.85
C MET A 220 -16.52 1.70 8.85
N ASP A 221 -17.76 1.55 8.40
CA ASP A 221 -18.89 1.32 9.29
C ASP A 221 -18.72 -0.07 9.92
N LEU A 222 -18.39 -0.10 11.21
CA LEU A 222 -18.08 -1.36 11.91
C LEU A 222 -19.31 -2.26 12.13
N VAL A 223 -20.52 -1.73 12.00
CA VAL A 223 -21.76 -2.51 12.13
C VAL A 223 -22.10 -3.19 10.81
N LYS A 224 -22.05 -2.44 9.71
CA LYS A 224 -22.34 -2.95 8.37
C LYS A 224 -21.17 -3.67 7.74
N LYS A 225 -19.93 -3.39 8.20
CA LYS A 225 -18.67 -3.80 7.57
C LYS A 225 -18.55 -3.33 6.12
N GLU A 226 -18.98 -2.10 5.89
CA GLU A 226 -18.95 -1.41 4.61
C GLU A 226 -18.06 -0.18 4.72
N SER A 227 -17.37 0.18 3.64
CA SER A 227 -16.60 1.42 3.61
C SER A 227 -17.49 2.65 3.69
N THR A 228 -16.99 3.71 4.28
CA THR A 228 -17.72 4.96 4.45
C THR A 228 -16.79 6.17 4.31
N GLU A 229 -17.35 7.37 4.23
CA GLU A 229 -16.59 8.60 4.20
C GLU A 229 -15.82 8.82 5.50
N PHE A 230 -14.65 9.40 5.41
CA PHE A 230 -13.73 9.65 6.53
C PHE A 230 -14.39 10.36 7.70
N GLY A 231 -14.19 9.81 8.90
CA GLY A 231 -14.75 10.31 10.15
C GLY A 231 -16.18 9.90 10.41
N LYS A 232 -16.79 9.07 9.55
CA LYS A 232 -18.11 8.46 9.77
C LYS A 232 -18.03 7.02 10.25
N GLY A 233 -16.85 6.40 10.14
CA GLY A 233 -16.60 5.02 10.52
C GLY A 233 -15.83 4.89 11.83
N GLY A 234 -15.16 3.75 11.98
CA GLY A 234 -14.45 3.38 13.20
C GLY A 234 -12.94 3.59 13.18
N LEU A 235 -12.35 4.07 12.07
CA LEU A 235 -10.92 4.31 11.97
C LEU A 235 -10.54 5.69 12.54
N ASP A 236 -9.68 5.74 13.55
CA ASP A 236 -9.07 6.99 13.99
C ASP A 236 -7.97 7.44 13.00
N ILE A 237 -8.42 8.06 11.90
CA ILE A 237 -7.56 8.47 10.78
C ILE A 237 -6.42 9.38 11.24
N LYS A 238 -6.68 10.31 12.16
CA LYS A 238 -5.66 11.23 12.69
C LYS A 238 -4.56 10.44 13.38
N LYS A 239 -4.93 9.60 14.33
CA LYS A 239 -4.00 8.78 15.11
C LYS A 239 -3.19 7.83 14.22
N ILE A 240 -3.80 7.25 13.21
CA ILE A 240 -3.13 6.39 12.22
C ILE A 240 -2.08 7.18 11.45
N LEU A 241 -2.43 8.33 10.89
CA LEU A 241 -1.50 9.18 10.13
C LEU A 241 -0.31 9.68 10.98
N GLU A 242 -0.54 9.97 12.26
CA GLU A 242 0.51 10.35 13.22
C GLU A 242 1.52 9.21 13.49
N ASN A 243 1.12 7.97 13.28
CA ASN A 243 1.96 6.78 13.49
C ASN A 243 2.52 6.15 12.20
N GLY A 244 2.40 6.83 11.07
CA GLY A 244 2.81 6.32 9.77
C GLY A 244 4.29 5.95 9.67
N SER A 245 5.17 6.65 10.38
CA SER A 245 6.61 6.35 10.40
C SER A 245 6.93 4.98 10.99
N LEU A 246 6.16 4.51 11.99
CA LEU A 246 6.35 3.21 12.62
C LEU A 246 6.09 2.06 11.64
N SER A 247 5.07 2.19 10.80
CA SER A 247 4.74 1.21 9.76
C SER A 247 5.74 1.19 8.61
N GLY A 248 6.53 2.26 8.43
CA GLY A 248 7.37 2.48 7.25
C GLY A 248 6.64 3.09 6.06
N MET A 249 5.46 3.68 6.29
CA MET A 249 4.59 4.25 5.24
C MET A 249 5.35 5.21 4.32
N LYS A 250 5.16 5.01 3.02
CA LYS A 250 5.65 5.88 1.94
C LYS A 250 4.49 6.57 1.23
N TYR A 251 3.44 5.80 0.94
CA TYR A 251 2.25 6.27 0.26
C TYR A 251 1.01 5.70 0.94
N PHE A 252 -0.08 6.45 0.91
CA PHE A 252 -1.39 5.93 1.22
C PHE A 252 -2.35 6.25 0.07
N PHE A 253 -3.28 5.35 -0.18
CA PHE A 253 -4.32 5.48 -1.18
C PHE A 253 -5.68 5.45 -0.48
N ILE A 254 -6.50 6.46 -0.77
CA ILE A 254 -7.88 6.48 -0.31
C ILE A 254 -8.62 5.41 -1.08
N GLU A 255 -9.30 4.51 -0.37
CA GLU A 255 -10.21 3.56 -0.98
C GLU A 255 -11.56 3.61 -0.29
N GLN A 256 -12.61 3.62 -1.11
CA GLN A 256 -14.00 3.54 -0.69
C GLN A 256 -14.80 2.80 -1.76
N GLU A 257 -15.63 1.85 -1.35
CA GLU A 257 -16.34 0.93 -2.25
C GLU A 257 -17.83 1.18 -2.25
N GLU A 258 -18.38 1.67 -1.12
CA GLU A 258 -19.77 2.07 -0.92
C GLU A 258 -19.84 3.58 -0.72
N TYR A 259 -20.86 4.22 -1.28
CA TYR A 259 -21.01 5.67 -1.31
C TYR A 259 -22.39 6.10 -0.85
N SER A 260 -22.45 7.18 -0.05
CA SER A 260 -23.72 7.78 0.34
C SER A 260 -24.45 8.45 -0.83
N SER A 261 -23.72 8.84 -1.88
CA SER A 261 -24.26 9.47 -3.10
C SER A 261 -23.47 8.97 -4.32
N SER A 262 -22.31 9.54 -4.62
CA SER A 262 -21.44 9.11 -5.72
C SER A 262 -19.98 8.97 -5.27
N ALA A 263 -19.19 8.17 -6.00
CA ALA A 263 -17.77 8.02 -5.71
C ALA A 263 -17.04 9.37 -5.70
N MET A 264 -17.33 10.24 -6.65
CA MET A 264 -16.67 11.56 -6.75
C MET A 264 -17.04 12.51 -5.63
N GLU A 265 -18.29 12.49 -5.15
CA GLU A 265 -18.73 13.31 -4.00
C GLU A 265 -18.12 12.79 -2.70
N SER A 266 -18.07 11.46 -2.50
CA SER A 266 -17.38 10.85 -1.36
C SER A 266 -15.88 11.17 -1.39
N MET A 267 -15.22 11.13 -2.55
CA MET A 267 -13.82 11.56 -2.69
C MET A 267 -13.63 13.04 -2.35
N GLN A 268 -14.52 13.94 -2.80
CA GLN A 268 -14.47 15.35 -2.41
C GLN A 268 -14.61 15.53 -0.89
N TYR A 269 -15.51 14.77 -0.27
CA TYR A 269 -15.69 14.77 1.18
C TYR A 269 -14.41 14.30 1.89
N ASN A 270 -13.84 13.16 1.49
CA ASN A 270 -12.63 12.61 2.08
C ASN A 270 -11.43 13.57 1.94
N MET A 271 -11.28 14.19 0.78
CA MET A 271 -10.24 15.21 0.57
C MET A 271 -10.43 16.44 1.44
N ASN A 272 -11.66 16.89 1.66
CA ASN A 272 -11.96 18.00 2.57
C ASN A 272 -11.69 17.62 4.03
N TYR A 273 -11.98 16.38 4.42
CA TYR A 273 -11.67 15.87 5.75
C TYR A 273 -10.14 15.89 6.00
N LEU A 274 -9.35 15.36 5.06
CA LEU A 274 -7.88 15.38 5.17
C LEU A 274 -7.30 16.81 5.21
N LYS A 275 -7.88 17.75 4.48
CA LYS A 275 -7.48 19.17 4.55
C LYS A 275 -7.71 19.76 5.93
N LYS A 276 -8.82 19.44 6.59
CA LYS A 276 -9.13 19.91 7.96
C LYS A 276 -8.20 19.32 9.01
N LEU A 277 -7.71 18.08 8.82
CA LEU A 277 -6.72 17.49 9.74
C LEU A 277 -5.36 18.17 9.67
N LYS A 278 -5.04 18.86 8.58
CA LYS A 278 -3.75 19.53 8.34
C LYS A 278 -3.71 20.98 8.82
N GLY A 279 -4.85 21.59 9.08
CA GLY A 279 -5.00 22.98 9.60
C GLY A 279 -5.18 23.03 11.07
#